data_b92c60077d132a2ec3bc8d87b695be96
#
_entry.id   b92c60077d132a2ec3bc8d87b695be96
#
_cell.length_a   1.000
_cell.length_b   1.000
_cell.length_c   1.000
_cell.angle_alpha   90.00
_cell.angle_beta   90.00
_cell.angle_gamma   90.00
#
_symmetry.space_group_name_H-M   'P 1'
#
loop_
_entity.id
_entity.type
_entity.pdbx_description
1 polymer ?
#
loop_
_entity_poly.entity_id
_entity_poly.type
_entity_poly.pdbx_seq_one_letter_code
_entity_poly.pdbx_strand_id
1 'polypeptide(L)'
;MSSTTPKSWGRILASSIIIENVDAAYGSVRVLEHVSVSARPGETVVLLGTNGNGKSTLMKCIMGLVRPRSGRIIAEIDGIKHDLTSLTTEEIVDLGIALVPEGRRLFPKLSVEENLALGAFRPTARAQMKHNLAACFETFPRLAERRHQLAGSMSGGEQQMLALGRALMLAPKILLVDEPSVGLAPILVSRTIDKIAELKERLKLTVLMAEQNFHQAVRIADRGYVIVHGKIEFEGGSADELNNNDLIRKFYLGL
;
A
#
# COMPACT_ATOMS: atom_id res chain seq x y z
N MET A 1 28.06 17.00 1.37
CA MET A 1 27.67 15.59 1.21
C MET A 1 26.60 15.57 0.13
N SER A 2 26.95 15.14 -1.10
CA SER A 2 26.06 15.19 -2.26
C SER A 2 25.04 14.05 -2.15
N SER A 3 23.76 14.37 -2.09
CA SER A 3 22.67 13.40 -2.18
C SER A 3 22.63 12.85 -3.60
N THR A 4 23.29 11.74 -3.83
CA THR A 4 23.13 10.98 -5.08
C THR A 4 21.77 10.29 -5.03
N THR A 5 20.75 10.92 -5.60
CA THR A 5 19.50 10.24 -5.94
C THR A 5 19.85 9.06 -6.85
N PRO A 6 19.43 7.82 -6.52
CA PRO A 6 19.66 6.69 -7.42
C PRO A 6 19.03 6.99 -8.78
N LYS A 7 19.81 6.92 -9.85
CA LYS A 7 19.36 7.15 -11.25
C LYS A 7 18.37 6.11 -11.76
N SER A 8 17.80 5.27 -10.86
CA SER A 8 17.20 3.99 -11.20
C SER A 8 15.68 3.99 -11.38
N TRP A 9 14.97 4.84 -10.68
CA TRP A 9 13.52 4.92 -10.83
C TRP A 9 13.20 6.17 -11.66
N GLY A 10 12.55 6.02 -12.81
CA GLY A 10 12.23 7.12 -13.73
C GLY A 10 11.59 8.33 -13.01
N ARG A 11 11.53 9.49 -13.68
CA ARG A 11 10.88 10.69 -13.13
C ARG A 11 9.41 10.38 -12.87
N ILE A 12 9.05 10.19 -11.58
CA ILE A 12 7.67 9.95 -11.17
C ILE A 12 6.97 11.30 -11.19
N LEU A 13 6.00 11.47 -12.08
CA LEU A 13 5.06 12.57 -12.06
C LEU A 13 4.06 12.35 -10.93
N ALA A 14 3.53 13.43 -10.40
CA ALA A 14 2.56 13.39 -9.31
C ALA A 14 1.33 12.53 -9.66
N SER A 15 0.98 11.59 -8.79
CA SER A 15 -0.17 10.69 -8.97
C SER A 15 -1.05 10.72 -7.74
N SER A 16 -2.37 10.72 -7.93
CA SER A 16 -3.36 10.79 -6.86
C SER A 16 -4.43 9.73 -7.03
N ILE A 17 -5.17 9.46 -5.96
CA ILE A 17 -6.35 8.58 -6.00
C ILE A 17 -7.50 9.23 -5.23
N ILE A 18 -8.70 9.14 -5.80
CA ILE A 18 -9.94 9.68 -5.25
C ILE A 18 -10.99 8.58 -5.29
N ILE A 19 -11.56 8.26 -4.16
CA ILE A 19 -12.67 7.33 -3.98
C ILE A 19 -13.89 8.17 -3.62
N GLU A 20 -14.99 8.04 -4.36
CA GLU A 20 -16.20 8.85 -4.20
C GLU A 20 -17.43 7.97 -3.98
N ASN A 21 -18.01 8.03 -2.79
CA ASN A 21 -19.28 7.38 -2.40
C ASN A 21 -19.34 5.89 -2.80
N VAL A 22 -18.27 5.15 -2.53
CA VAL A 22 -18.18 3.74 -2.90
C VAL A 22 -19.00 2.87 -1.97
N ASP A 23 -19.93 2.10 -2.54
CA ASP A 23 -20.62 0.98 -1.91
C ASP A 23 -20.06 -0.34 -2.43
N ALA A 24 -19.79 -1.29 -1.53
CA ALA A 24 -19.36 -2.63 -1.92
C ALA A 24 -19.97 -3.70 -1.03
N ALA A 25 -20.18 -4.90 -1.60
CA ALA A 25 -20.77 -6.03 -0.89
C ALA A 25 -20.26 -7.36 -1.42
N TYR A 26 -20.28 -8.38 -0.57
CA TYR A 26 -20.10 -9.78 -0.95
C TYR A 26 -21.48 -10.48 -0.89
N GLY A 27 -22.04 -10.82 -2.05
CA GLY A 27 -23.41 -11.31 -2.13
C GLY A 27 -24.39 -10.29 -1.56
N SER A 28 -25.17 -10.65 -0.54
CA SER A 28 -26.11 -9.75 0.15
C SER A 28 -25.47 -8.93 1.28
N VAL A 29 -24.25 -9.26 1.69
CA VAL A 29 -23.60 -8.61 2.85
C VAL A 29 -22.90 -7.34 2.37
N ARG A 30 -23.46 -6.18 2.75
CA ARG A 30 -22.81 -4.86 2.52
C ARG A 30 -21.61 -4.74 3.44
N VAL A 31 -20.48 -4.31 2.88
CA VAL A 31 -19.20 -4.14 3.58
C VAL A 31 -18.72 -2.69 3.54
N LEU A 32 -18.99 -1.97 2.47
CA LEU A 32 -18.71 -0.53 2.36
C LEU A 32 -20.01 0.21 2.07
N GLU A 33 -20.19 1.36 2.70
CA GLU A 33 -21.36 2.22 2.55
C GLU A 33 -20.92 3.68 2.41
N HIS A 34 -21.13 4.26 1.20
CA HIS A 34 -20.80 5.64 0.83
C HIS A 34 -19.39 6.07 1.22
N VAL A 35 -18.41 5.18 1.06
CA VAL A 35 -17.02 5.44 1.44
C VAL A 35 -16.39 6.43 0.49
N SER A 36 -15.87 7.55 1.03
CA SER A 36 -15.11 8.55 0.31
C SER A 36 -13.75 8.74 0.98
N VAL A 37 -12.66 8.56 0.21
CA VAL A 37 -11.27 8.66 0.65
C VAL A 37 -10.43 9.24 -0.47
N SER A 38 -9.45 10.07 -0.17
CA SER A 38 -8.53 10.60 -1.18
C SER A 38 -7.09 10.60 -0.70
N ALA A 39 -6.14 10.38 -1.61
CA ALA A 39 -4.73 10.60 -1.37
C ALA A 39 -4.17 11.50 -2.48
N ARG A 40 -3.58 12.63 -2.08
CA ARG A 40 -2.96 13.61 -2.97
C ARG A 40 -1.57 13.12 -3.41
N PRO A 41 -0.98 13.72 -4.44
CA PRO A 41 0.35 13.33 -4.89
C PRO A 41 1.40 13.42 -3.79
N GLY A 42 2.12 12.31 -3.56
CA GLY A 42 3.18 12.24 -2.57
C GLY A 42 2.72 12.16 -1.11
N GLU A 43 1.42 12.08 -0.84
CA GLU A 43 0.90 11.87 0.51
C GLU A 43 0.99 10.40 0.95
N THR A 44 1.17 10.20 2.24
CA THR A 44 0.82 8.96 2.94
C THR A 44 -0.53 9.18 3.62
N VAL A 45 -1.55 8.50 3.12
CA VAL A 45 -2.89 8.50 3.74
C VAL A 45 -3.13 7.17 4.44
N VAL A 46 -3.56 7.22 5.69
CA VAL A 46 -3.85 6.01 6.47
C VAL A 46 -5.37 5.80 6.62
N LEU A 47 -5.82 4.58 6.37
CA LEU A 47 -7.18 4.12 6.63
C LEU A 47 -7.17 3.28 7.90
N LEU A 48 -7.60 3.86 8.99
CA LEU A 48 -7.61 3.29 10.33
C LEU A 48 -8.93 2.59 10.61
N GLY A 49 -8.88 1.42 11.21
CA GLY A 49 -10.07 0.67 11.59
C GLY A 49 -9.71 -0.69 12.18
N THR A 50 -10.55 -1.24 13.06
CA THR A 50 -10.39 -2.61 13.56
C THR A 50 -10.69 -3.63 12.45
N ASN A 51 -10.41 -4.91 12.72
CA ASN A 51 -10.68 -5.98 11.76
C ASN A 51 -12.18 -6.06 11.42
N GLY A 52 -12.49 -6.37 10.16
CA GLY A 52 -13.87 -6.48 9.67
C GLY A 52 -14.52 -5.16 9.27
N ASN A 53 -13.86 -4.01 9.43
CA ASN A 53 -14.43 -2.69 9.11
C ASN A 53 -14.38 -2.32 7.61
N GLY A 54 -13.91 -3.20 6.72
CA GLY A 54 -13.97 -2.97 5.28
C GLY A 54 -12.67 -2.43 4.65
N LYS A 55 -11.60 -2.20 5.42
CA LYS A 55 -10.30 -1.69 4.93
C LYS A 55 -9.77 -2.46 3.72
N SER A 56 -9.56 -3.77 3.87
CA SER A 56 -9.07 -4.65 2.80
C SER A 56 -10.07 -4.75 1.63
N THR A 57 -11.38 -4.57 1.90
CA THR A 57 -12.38 -4.51 0.82
C THR A 57 -12.20 -3.27 -0.02
N LEU A 58 -11.92 -2.11 0.59
CA LEU A 58 -11.62 -0.88 -0.16
C LEU A 58 -10.36 -1.07 -1.02
N MET A 59 -9.28 -1.66 -0.46
CA MET A 59 -8.07 -1.97 -1.24
C MET A 59 -8.38 -2.88 -2.44
N LYS A 60 -9.25 -3.89 -2.24
CA LYS A 60 -9.70 -4.78 -3.32
C LYS A 60 -10.55 -4.07 -4.36
N CYS A 61 -11.38 -3.10 -3.94
CA CYS A 61 -12.14 -2.27 -4.88
C CYS A 61 -11.22 -1.43 -5.75
N ILE A 62 -10.21 -0.79 -5.18
CA ILE A 62 -9.21 -0.02 -5.93
C ILE A 62 -8.49 -0.89 -6.95
N MET A 63 -8.15 -2.12 -6.59
CA MET A 63 -7.47 -3.09 -7.48
C MET A 63 -8.39 -3.80 -8.47
N GLY A 64 -9.69 -3.49 -8.50
CA GLY A 64 -10.65 -4.16 -9.39
C GLY A 64 -10.95 -5.62 -9.02
N LEU A 65 -10.48 -6.09 -7.85
CA LEU A 65 -10.73 -7.46 -7.35
C LEU A 65 -12.15 -7.61 -6.79
N VAL A 66 -12.76 -6.52 -6.34
CA VAL A 66 -14.14 -6.40 -5.92
C VAL A 66 -14.75 -5.23 -6.68
N ARG A 67 -15.82 -5.46 -7.44
CA ARG A 67 -16.50 -4.38 -8.14
C ARG A 67 -17.41 -3.60 -7.19
N PRO A 68 -17.25 -2.26 -7.08
CA PRO A 68 -18.21 -1.43 -6.37
C PRO A 68 -19.62 -1.57 -6.97
N ARG A 69 -20.64 -1.49 -6.10
CA ARG A 69 -22.05 -1.44 -6.54
C ARG A 69 -22.46 -0.04 -6.98
N SER A 70 -21.85 0.97 -6.37
CA SER A 70 -22.04 2.39 -6.69
C SER A 70 -20.78 3.18 -6.33
N GLY A 71 -20.77 4.45 -6.71
CA GLY A 71 -19.61 5.32 -6.52
C GLY A 71 -18.57 5.17 -7.63
N ARG A 72 -17.43 5.86 -7.46
CA ARG A 72 -16.34 5.88 -8.43
C ARG A 72 -14.99 5.84 -7.74
N ILE A 73 -14.00 5.28 -8.44
CA ILE A 73 -12.60 5.29 -8.00
C ILE A 73 -11.78 5.86 -9.16
N ILE A 74 -11.21 7.03 -8.97
CA ILE A 74 -10.46 7.77 -9.99
C ILE A 74 -9.01 7.84 -9.57
N ALA A 75 -8.10 7.40 -10.42
CA ALA A 75 -6.67 7.66 -10.28
C ALA A 75 -6.23 8.70 -11.32
N GLU A 76 -5.50 9.71 -10.87
CA GLU A 76 -4.79 10.62 -11.77
C GLU A 76 -3.34 10.18 -11.85
N ILE A 77 -2.92 9.72 -13.02
CA ILE A 77 -1.59 9.18 -13.26
C ILE A 77 -0.95 9.99 -14.39
N ASP A 78 0.18 10.64 -14.09
CA ASP A 78 0.90 11.49 -15.05
C ASP A 78 0.02 12.60 -15.65
N GLY A 79 -0.94 13.12 -14.85
CA GLY A 79 -1.89 14.16 -15.28
C GLY A 79 -3.10 13.65 -16.06
N ILE A 80 -3.23 12.33 -16.25
CA ILE A 80 -4.37 11.70 -16.93
C ILE A 80 -5.26 11.03 -15.89
N LYS A 81 -6.57 11.32 -15.95
CA LYS A 81 -7.56 10.70 -15.07
C LYS A 81 -8.07 9.38 -15.66
N HIS A 82 -8.07 8.36 -14.81
CA HIS A 82 -8.54 7.01 -15.13
C HIS A 82 -9.61 6.60 -14.14
N ASP A 83 -10.78 6.18 -14.63
CA ASP A 83 -11.82 5.59 -13.80
C ASP A 83 -11.52 4.10 -13.60
N LEU A 84 -11.02 3.74 -12.41
CA LEU A 84 -10.62 2.38 -12.09
C LEU A 84 -11.82 1.43 -11.94
N THR A 85 -13.05 1.94 -11.76
CA THR A 85 -14.24 1.10 -11.56
C THR A 85 -14.57 0.25 -12.78
N SER A 86 -14.15 0.69 -13.96
CA SER A 86 -14.37 0.00 -15.24
C SER A 86 -13.20 -0.89 -15.68
N LEU A 87 -12.01 -0.71 -15.08
CA LEU A 87 -10.79 -1.39 -15.50
C LEU A 87 -10.67 -2.80 -14.89
N THR A 88 -9.90 -3.64 -15.55
CA THR A 88 -9.43 -4.93 -14.99
C THR A 88 -8.27 -4.71 -14.04
N THR A 89 -7.98 -5.71 -13.20
CA THR A 89 -6.82 -5.66 -12.29
C THR A 89 -5.52 -5.46 -13.05
N GLU A 90 -5.36 -6.12 -14.20
CA GLU A 90 -4.18 -5.99 -15.06
C GLU A 90 -4.01 -4.56 -15.56
N GLU A 91 -5.07 -3.94 -16.05
CA GLU A 91 -5.06 -2.54 -16.52
C GLU A 91 -4.73 -1.58 -15.38
N ILE A 92 -5.28 -1.80 -14.18
CA ILE A 92 -4.99 -0.98 -12.98
C ILE A 92 -3.51 -1.09 -12.60
N VAL A 93 -2.96 -2.31 -12.61
CA VAL A 93 -1.53 -2.52 -12.37
C VAL A 93 -0.71 -1.87 -13.48
N ASP A 94 -1.19 -1.88 -14.72
CA ASP A 94 -0.54 -1.24 -15.86
C ASP A 94 -0.45 0.28 -15.74
N LEU A 95 -1.34 0.92 -15.02
CA LEU A 95 -1.25 2.34 -14.67
C LEU A 95 -0.13 2.64 -13.65
N GLY A 96 0.42 1.63 -12.97
CA GLY A 96 1.44 1.80 -11.93
C GLY A 96 0.85 1.84 -10.52
N ILE A 97 -0.28 1.17 -10.28
CA ILE A 97 -0.85 0.98 -8.95
C ILE A 97 -0.46 -0.41 -8.47
N ALA A 98 0.26 -0.50 -7.34
CA ALA A 98 0.68 -1.77 -6.76
C ALA A 98 0.07 -1.98 -5.37
N LEU A 99 -0.24 -3.24 -5.05
CA LEU A 99 -0.75 -3.64 -3.74
C LEU A 99 0.26 -4.54 -3.03
N VAL A 100 0.58 -4.19 -1.78
CA VAL A 100 1.18 -5.09 -0.79
C VAL A 100 0.02 -5.65 0.03
N PRO A 101 -0.38 -6.91 -0.19
CA PRO A 101 -1.55 -7.48 0.46
C PRO A 101 -1.26 -7.89 1.90
N GLU A 102 -2.30 -7.96 2.73
CA GLU A 102 -2.26 -8.61 4.03
C GLU A 102 -1.74 -10.05 3.92
N GLY A 103 -0.94 -10.48 4.89
CA GLY A 103 -0.37 -11.83 4.94
C GLY A 103 0.73 -12.06 3.91
N ARG A 104 1.32 -11.00 3.34
CA ARG A 104 2.52 -11.00 2.45
C ARG A 104 2.30 -11.71 1.11
N ARG A 105 1.51 -12.79 1.06
CA ARG A 105 1.16 -13.58 -0.14
C ARG A 105 2.40 -13.93 -1.00
N LEU A 106 3.46 -14.36 -0.34
CA LEU A 106 4.68 -14.83 -1.00
C LEU A 106 4.50 -16.27 -1.53
N PHE A 107 5.38 -16.65 -2.47
CA PHE A 107 5.51 -18.01 -2.94
C PHE A 107 6.61 -18.71 -2.12
N PRO A 108 6.25 -19.51 -1.08
CA PRO A 108 7.22 -19.98 -0.08
C PRO A 108 8.27 -20.95 -0.64
N LYS A 109 7.95 -21.63 -1.74
CA LYS A 109 8.85 -22.59 -2.42
C LYS A 109 9.75 -21.93 -3.48
N LEU A 110 9.57 -20.63 -3.74
CA LEU A 110 10.44 -19.85 -4.60
C LEU A 110 11.46 -19.10 -3.75
N SER A 111 12.62 -18.83 -4.33
CA SER A 111 13.66 -17.99 -3.74
C SER A 111 13.21 -16.52 -3.61
N VAL A 112 14.00 -15.73 -2.88
CA VAL A 112 13.81 -14.27 -2.79
C VAL A 112 13.81 -13.64 -4.18
N GLU A 113 14.84 -13.96 -5.00
CA GLU A 113 14.97 -13.39 -6.34
C GLU A 113 13.81 -13.79 -7.27
N GLU A 114 13.36 -15.04 -7.22
CA GLU A 114 12.19 -15.50 -8.00
C GLU A 114 10.90 -14.80 -7.55
N ASN A 115 10.69 -14.63 -6.23
CA ASN A 115 9.55 -13.85 -5.72
C ASN A 115 9.58 -12.40 -6.22
N LEU A 116 10.74 -11.75 -6.22
CA LEU A 116 10.90 -10.40 -6.77
C LEU A 116 10.63 -10.38 -8.27
N ALA A 117 11.18 -11.33 -9.03
CA ALA A 117 10.99 -11.43 -10.48
C ALA A 117 9.51 -11.55 -10.87
N LEU A 118 8.71 -12.27 -10.08
CA LEU A 118 7.25 -12.34 -10.28
C LEU A 118 6.57 -10.97 -10.17
N GLY A 119 7.13 -10.02 -9.39
CA GLY A 119 6.63 -8.66 -9.35
C GLY A 119 6.80 -7.89 -10.66
N ALA A 120 7.74 -8.29 -11.51
CA ALA A 120 8.00 -7.65 -12.81
C ALA A 120 7.24 -8.35 -13.97
N PHE A 121 5.99 -8.79 -13.74
CA PHE A 121 5.24 -9.57 -14.76
C PHE A 121 4.76 -8.71 -15.95
N ARG A 122 4.60 -7.39 -15.76
CA ARG A 122 4.21 -6.45 -16.83
C ARG A 122 5.30 -6.35 -17.90
N PRO A 123 4.95 -6.18 -19.18
CA PRO A 123 5.95 -6.04 -20.26
C PRO A 123 6.95 -4.91 -19.99
N THR A 124 6.49 -3.74 -19.54
CA THR A 124 7.32 -2.58 -19.19
C THR A 124 8.26 -2.86 -18.02
N ALA A 125 7.76 -3.46 -16.95
CA ALA A 125 8.56 -3.85 -15.77
C ALA A 125 9.54 -4.97 -16.13
N ARG A 126 9.12 -5.94 -16.96
CA ARG A 126 9.99 -7.05 -17.43
C ARG A 126 11.15 -6.54 -18.27
N ALA A 127 10.94 -5.54 -19.12
CA ALA A 127 12.02 -4.90 -19.89
C ALA A 127 13.07 -4.25 -18.97
N GLN A 128 12.67 -3.80 -17.79
CA GLN A 128 13.55 -3.17 -16.79
C GLN A 128 13.89 -4.10 -15.61
N MET A 129 13.58 -5.39 -15.69
CA MET A 129 13.69 -6.34 -14.57
C MET A 129 15.06 -6.32 -13.89
N LYS A 130 16.17 -6.38 -14.66
CA LYS A 130 17.53 -6.37 -14.10
C LYS A 130 17.79 -5.10 -13.31
N HIS A 131 17.35 -3.97 -13.83
CA HIS A 131 17.49 -2.66 -13.22
C HIS A 131 16.66 -2.54 -11.92
N ASN A 132 15.37 -2.91 -11.97
CA ASN A 132 14.47 -2.88 -10.83
C ASN A 132 14.94 -3.86 -9.74
N LEU A 133 15.47 -5.03 -10.12
CA LEU A 133 16.01 -6.00 -9.18
C LEU A 133 17.26 -5.45 -8.46
N ALA A 134 18.17 -4.81 -9.18
CA ALA A 134 19.35 -4.18 -8.59
C ALA A 134 18.95 -3.07 -7.61
N ALA A 135 17.99 -2.21 -7.99
CA ALA A 135 17.46 -1.15 -7.12
C ALA A 135 16.71 -1.71 -5.89
N CYS A 136 16.01 -2.84 -6.05
CA CYS A 136 15.37 -3.53 -4.95
C CYS A 136 16.41 -4.07 -3.96
N PHE A 137 17.48 -4.70 -4.42
CA PHE A 137 18.55 -5.22 -3.56
C PHE A 137 19.34 -4.09 -2.87
N GLU A 138 19.54 -2.95 -3.53
CA GLU A 138 20.11 -1.76 -2.89
C GLU A 138 19.19 -1.24 -1.77
N THR A 139 17.87 -1.26 -2.00
CA THR A 139 16.86 -0.82 -1.03
C THR A 139 16.73 -1.77 0.16
N PHE A 140 16.89 -3.06 -0.07
CA PHE A 140 16.76 -4.14 0.90
C PHE A 140 18.01 -5.02 0.91
N PRO A 141 19.15 -4.59 1.51
CA PRO A 141 20.41 -5.34 1.48
C PRO A 141 20.28 -6.76 2.03
N ARG A 142 19.43 -6.99 3.04
CA ARG A 142 19.17 -8.34 3.59
C ARG A 142 18.54 -9.28 2.56
N LEU A 143 17.74 -8.76 1.64
CA LEU A 143 17.22 -9.59 0.53
C LEU A 143 18.32 -9.93 -0.48
N ALA A 144 19.26 -9.01 -0.71
CA ALA A 144 20.41 -9.26 -1.57
C ALA A 144 21.30 -10.39 -1.01
N GLU A 145 21.60 -10.35 0.30
CA GLU A 145 22.39 -11.38 1.01
C GLU A 145 21.73 -12.77 0.91
N ARG A 146 20.40 -12.81 0.83
CA ARG A 146 19.57 -14.02 0.86
C ARG A 146 18.87 -14.32 -0.47
N ARG A 147 19.39 -13.76 -1.58
CA ARG A 147 18.70 -13.79 -2.88
C ARG A 147 18.29 -15.20 -3.35
N HIS A 148 19.07 -16.23 -2.99
CA HIS A 148 18.81 -17.62 -3.36
C HIS A 148 18.10 -18.43 -2.27
N GLN A 149 17.82 -17.83 -1.10
CA GLN A 149 17.10 -18.48 -0.01
C GLN A 149 15.61 -18.59 -0.35
N LEU A 150 14.98 -19.71 0.04
CA LEU A 150 13.53 -19.89 -0.12
C LEU A 150 12.75 -18.90 0.79
N ALA A 151 11.75 -18.24 0.22
CA ALA A 151 10.96 -17.25 0.95
C ALA A 151 10.26 -17.84 2.18
N GLY A 152 9.86 -19.10 2.13
CA GLY A 152 9.22 -19.78 3.26
C GLY A 152 10.11 -19.99 4.49
N SER A 153 11.45 -19.97 4.32
CA SER A 153 12.42 -20.12 5.41
C SER A 153 12.89 -18.79 6.04
N MET A 154 12.39 -17.66 5.53
CA MET A 154 12.73 -16.33 6.04
C MET A 154 11.93 -15.96 7.28
N SER A 155 12.48 -15.08 8.11
CA SER A 155 11.74 -14.50 9.22
C SER A 155 10.55 -13.65 8.75
N GLY A 156 9.54 -13.45 9.60
CA GLY A 156 8.35 -12.66 9.25
C GLY A 156 8.67 -11.23 8.78
N GLY A 157 9.67 -10.58 9.38
CA GLY A 157 10.11 -9.25 8.95
C GLY A 157 10.79 -9.26 7.58
N GLU A 158 11.64 -10.26 7.30
CA GLU A 158 12.28 -10.41 5.99
C GLU A 158 11.24 -10.74 4.91
N GLN A 159 10.25 -11.57 5.22
CA GLN A 159 9.11 -11.83 4.33
C GLN A 159 8.30 -10.56 4.03
N GLN A 160 8.13 -9.67 5.03
CA GLN A 160 7.44 -8.39 4.82
C GLN A 160 8.25 -7.47 3.90
N MET A 161 9.58 -7.39 4.10
CA MET A 161 10.47 -6.65 3.18
C MET A 161 10.43 -7.23 1.76
N LEU A 162 10.35 -8.56 1.63
CA LEU A 162 10.21 -9.22 0.33
C LEU A 162 8.87 -8.89 -0.35
N ALA A 163 7.78 -8.82 0.40
CA ALA A 163 6.47 -8.42 -0.13
C ALA A 163 6.48 -6.98 -0.63
N LEU A 164 7.08 -6.03 0.13
CA LEU A 164 7.31 -4.66 -0.30
C LEU A 164 8.20 -4.62 -1.55
N GLY A 165 9.33 -5.32 -1.54
CA GLY A 165 10.25 -5.40 -2.67
C GLY A 165 9.56 -5.90 -3.94
N ARG A 166 8.72 -6.94 -3.83
CA ARG A 166 7.95 -7.48 -4.97
C ARG A 166 7.00 -6.44 -5.56
N ALA A 167 6.33 -5.64 -4.73
CA ALA A 167 5.48 -4.56 -5.22
C ALA A 167 6.31 -3.49 -5.94
N LEU A 168 7.50 -3.17 -5.45
CA LEU A 168 8.40 -2.19 -6.08
C LEU A 168 8.95 -2.63 -7.43
N MET A 169 8.98 -3.94 -7.73
CA MET A 169 9.41 -4.43 -9.04
C MET A 169 8.55 -3.92 -10.19
N LEU A 170 7.35 -3.43 -9.91
CA LEU A 170 6.46 -2.76 -10.88
C LEU A 170 6.87 -1.32 -11.16
N ALA A 171 7.81 -0.73 -10.39
CA ALA A 171 8.08 0.71 -10.37
C ALA A 171 6.78 1.52 -10.18
N PRO A 172 6.03 1.32 -9.07
CA PRO A 172 4.71 1.90 -8.89
C PRO A 172 4.76 3.42 -8.71
N LYS A 173 3.63 4.08 -8.98
CA LYS A 173 3.37 5.49 -8.69
C LYS A 173 2.48 5.64 -7.46
N ILE A 174 1.53 4.71 -7.29
CA ILE A 174 0.67 4.59 -6.13
C ILE A 174 0.93 3.24 -5.48
N LEU A 175 1.20 3.24 -4.19
CA LEU A 175 1.41 2.04 -3.38
C LEU A 175 0.26 1.88 -2.40
N LEU A 176 -0.49 0.82 -2.57
CA LEU A 176 -1.50 0.37 -1.60
C LEU A 176 -0.83 -0.61 -0.65
N VAL A 177 -1.03 -0.44 0.66
CA VAL A 177 -0.45 -1.33 1.68
C VAL A 177 -1.55 -1.78 2.63
N ASP A 178 -1.82 -3.08 2.65
CA ASP A 178 -2.90 -3.66 3.45
C ASP A 178 -2.34 -4.37 4.68
N GLU A 179 -2.55 -3.78 5.84
CA GLU A 179 -2.19 -4.28 7.18
C GLU A 179 -0.73 -4.82 7.28
N PRO A 180 0.29 -3.98 7.01
CA PRO A 180 1.68 -4.43 6.99
C PRO A 180 2.21 -4.88 8.36
N SER A 181 1.52 -4.55 9.46
CA SER A 181 1.91 -4.90 10.83
C SER A 181 1.46 -6.30 11.27
N VAL A 182 0.49 -6.90 10.58
CA VAL A 182 -0.14 -8.16 11.00
C VAL A 182 0.88 -9.31 11.07
N GLY A 183 0.90 -9.99 12.23
CA GLY A 183 1.77 -11.15 12.48
C GLY A 183 3.25 -10.81 12.59
N LEU A 184 3.58 -9.57 12.94
CA LEU A 184 4.94 -9.13 13.21
C LEU A 184 5.14 -8.77 14.70
N ALA A 185 6.34 -9.02 15.20
CA ALA A 185 6.77 -8.50 16.51
C ALA A 185 6.86 -6.95 16.47
N PRO A 186 6.62 -6.23 17.59
CA PRO A 186 6.54 -4.77 17.61
C PRO A 186 7.74 -4.06 16.97
N ILE A 187 8.95 -4.54 17.21
CA ILE A 187 10.16 -3.97 16.61
C ILE A 187 10.18 -4.09 15.08
N LEU A 188 9.63 -5.17 14.54
CA LEU A 188 9.54 -5.41 13.09
C LEU A 188 8.44 -4.56 12.46
N VAL A 189 7.35 -4.30 13.20
CA VAL A 189 6.31 -3.36 12.77
C VAL A 189 6.90 -1.98 12.57
N SER A 190 7.59 -1.42 13.58
CA SER A 190 8.22 -0.11 13.46
C SER A 190 9.16 -0.03 12.26
N ARG A 191 10.03 -1.03 12.07
CA ARG A 191 10.95 -1.09 10.92
C ARG A 191 10.23 -1.14 9.58
N THR A 192 9.08 -1.85 9.51
CA THR A 192 8.28 -1.92 8.28
C THR A 192 7.65 -0.57 7.95
N ILE A 193 7.07 0.09 8.95
CA ILE A 193 6.46 1.42 8.81
C ILE A 193 7.52 2.46 8.41
N ASP A 194 8.68 2.46 9.08
CA ASP A 194 9.79 3.36 8.73
C ASP A 194 10.29 3.13 7.30
N LYS A 195 10.33 1.86 6.85
CA LYS A 195 10.71 1.53 5.47
C LYS A 195 9.68 2.02 4.44
N ILE A 196 8.38 1.96 4.74
CA ILE A 196 7.33 2.51 3.87
C ILE A 196 7.51 4.03 3.74
N ALA A 197 7.77 4.74 4.85
CA ALA A 197 8.05 6.18 4.83
C ALA A 197 9.29 6.53 3.99
N GLU A 198 10.39 5.79 4.19
CA GLU A 198 11.62 5.95 3.38
C GLU A 198 11.34 5.77 1.88
N LEU A 199 10.59 4.72 1.53
CA LEU A 199 10.23 4.42 0.14
C LEU A 199 9.38 5.53 -0.47
N LYS A 200 8.38 6.02 0.26
CA LYS A 200 7.52 7.14 -0.16
C LYS A 200 8.36 8.36 -0.52
N GLU A 201 9.27 8.77 0.36
CA GLU A 201 10.11 9.95 0.13
C GLU A 201 11.11 9.74 -1.02
N ARG A 202 11.78 8.58 -1.04
CA ARG A 202 12.83 8.29 -2.03
C ARG A 202 12.28 8.11 -3.44
N LEU A 203 11.10 7.49 -3.57
CA LEU A 203 10.47 7.15 -4.85
C LEU A 203 9.32 8.10 -5.21
N LYS A 204 9.04 9.10 -4.37
CA LYS A 204 7.93 10.05 -4.56
C LYS A 204 6.57 9.36 -4.76
N LEU A 205 6.33 8.31 -3.99
CA LEU A 205 5.10 7.53 -4.06
C LEU A 205 3.94 8.28 -3.42
N THR A 206 2.74 8.05 -3.92
CA THR A 206 1.51 8.25 -3.16
C THR A 206 1.18 6.93 -2.48
N VAL A 207 0.95 6.97 -1.18
CA VAL A 207 0.71 5.77 -0.35
C VAL A 207 -0.68 5.82 0.25
N LEU A 208 -1.48 4.77 0.05
CA LEU A 208 -2.70 4.53 0.83
C LEU A 208 -2.50 3.26 1.64
N MET A 209 -2.45 3.39 2.96
CA MET A 209 -2.16 2.29 3.88
C MET A 209 -3.35 2.01 4.78
N ALA A 210 -3.86 0.79 4.75
CA ALA A 210 -4.83 0.29 5.72
C ALA A 210 -4.09 -0.29 6.93
N GLU A 211 -4.46 0.12 8.12
CA GLU A 211 -3.83 -0.33 9.36
C GLU A 211 -4.82 -0.41 10.53
N GLN A 212 -4.57 -1.38 11.41
CA GLN A 212 -5.24 -1.46 12.70
C GLN A 212 -4.39 -0.82 13.80
N ASN A 213 -3.06 -0.87 13.68
CA ASN A 213 -2.15 -0.30 14.68
C ASN A 213 -2.05 1.21 14.53
N PHE A 214 -2.94 1.92 15.23
CA PHE A 214 -3.05 3.39 15.21
C PHE A 214 -1.70 4.08 15.43
N HIS A 215 -1.02 3.75 16.53
CA HIS A 215 0.23 4.43 16.91
C HIS A 215 1.32 4.33 15.82
N GLN A 216 1.41 3.18 15.17
CA GLN A 216 2.40 2.98 14.13
C GLN A 216 2.02 3.68 12.82
N ALA A 217 0.73 3.63 12.46
CA ALA A 217 0.24 4.23 11.23
C ALA A 217 0.36 5.76 11.23
N VAL A 218 -0.02 6.40 12.33
CA VAL A 218 -0.01 7.88 12.46
C VAL A 218 1.41 8.46 12.41
N ARG A 219 2.43 7.70 12.80
CA ARG A 219 3.84 8.15 12.71
C ARG A 219 4.30 8.57 11.32
N ILE A 220 3.70 8.01 10.28
CA ILE A 220 4.08 8.29 8.88
C ILE A 220 2.94 8.93 8.08
N ALA A 221 1.79 9.16 8.71
CA ALA A 221 0.61 9.70 8.05
C ALA A 221 0.74 11.20 7.82
N ASP A 222 0.48 11.64 6.60
CA ASP A 222 0.22 13.05 6.31
C ASP A 222 -1.25 13.37 6.64
N ARG A 223 -2.17 12.44 6.32
CA ARG A 223 -3.62 12.50 6.59
C ARG A 223 -4.16 11.10 6.89
N GLY A 224 -5.39 11.04 7.42
CA GLY A 224 -6.00 9.74 7.65
C GLY A 224 -7.52 9.77 7.78
N TYR A 225 -8.09 8.59 7.64
CA TYR A 225 -9.51 8.32 7.76
C TYR A 225 -9.73 7.21 8.78
N VAL A 226 -10.82 7.31 9.54
CA VAL A 226 -11.27 6.22 10.42
C VAL A 226 -12.50 5.58 9.82
N ILE A 227 -12.41 4.30 9.53
CA ILE A 227 -13.53 3.49 9.01
C ILE A 227 -14.09 2.59 10.11
N VAL A 228 -15.40 2.65 10.30
CA VAL A 228 -16.14 1.83 11.27
C VAL A 228 -17.38 1.26 10.58
N HIS A 229 -17.55 -0.06 10.66
CA HIS A 229 -18.67 -0.76 10.01
C HIS A 229 -18.91 -0.35 8.54
N GLY A 230 -17.82 -0.15 7.80
CA GLY A 230 -17.88 0.18 6.37
C GLY A 230 -18.18 1.64 6.05
N LYS A 231 -18.16 2.54 7.02
CA LYS A 231 -18.36 4.00 6.84
C LYS A 231 -17.16 4.78 7.31
N ILE A 232 -16.89 5.90 6.65
CA ILE A 232 -15.90 6.85 7.16
C ILE A 232 -16.57 7.68 8.27
N GLU A 233 -16.12 7.49 9.49
CA GLU A 233 -16.63 8.21 10.67
C GLU A 233 -15.81 9.47 10.99
N PHE A 234 -14.56 9.52 10.52
CA PHE A 234 -13.69 10.67 10.74
C PHE A 234 -12.65 10.81 9.62
N GLU A 235 -12.36 12.05 9.25
CA GLU A 235 -11.24 12.46 8.41
C GLU A 235 -10.34 13.41 9.21
N GLY A 236 -9.06 13.07 9.38
CA GLY A 236 -8.03 13.92 9.99
C GLY A 236 -7.10 14.48 8.93
N GLY A 237 -7.04 15.80 8.85
CA GLY A 237 -6.18 16.53 7.92
C GLY A 237 -4.70 16.52 8.29
N SER A 238 -4.34 16.00 9.47
CA SER A 238 -2.97 15.87 9.96
C SER A 238 -2.82 14.75 10.97
N ALA A 239 -1.57 14.34 11.25
CA ALA A 239 -1.26 13.39 12.32
C ALA A 239 -1.71 13.91 13.69
N ASP A 240 -1.63 15.22 13.94
CA ASP A 240 -2.06 15.83 15.20
C ASP A 240 -3.58 15.77 15.39
N GLU A 241 -4.35 15.99 14.33
CA GLU A 241 -5.81 15.83 14.38
C GLU A 241 -6.20 14.38 14.66
N LEU A 242 -5.52 13.42 14.05
CA LEU A 242 -5.73 12.00 14.33
C LEU A 242 -5.42 11.66 15.78
N ASN A 243 -4.31 12.15 16.34
CA ASN A 243 -3.90 11.87 17.73
C ASN A 243 -4.82 12.50 18.78
N ASN A 244 -5.43 13.64 18.47
CA ASN A 244 -6.26 14.41 19.43
C ASN A 244 -7.76 14.13 19.30
N ASN A 245 -8.19 13.24 18.39
CA ASN A 245 -9.60 12.95 18.18
C ASN A 245 -10.15 11.99 19.26
N ASP A 246 -11.25 12.38 19.92
CA ASP A 246 -11.88 11.60 20.99
C ASP A 246 -12.47 10.27 20.52
N LEU A 247 -12.98 10.18 19.27
CA LEU A 247 -13.43 8.91 18.69
C LEU A 247 -12.28 7.93 18.57
N ILE A 248 -11.14 8.40 18.10
CA ILE A 248 -9.93 7.57 17.96
C ILE A 248 -9.46 7.11 19.34
N ARG A 249 -9.42 8.02 20.31
CA ARG A 249 -9.06 7.69 21.70
C ARG A 249 -9.98 6.60 22.26
N LYS A 250 -11.28 6.75 22.08
CA LYS A 250 -12.27 5.77 22.54
C LYS A 250 -12.13 4.41 21.85
N PHE A 251 -11.96 4.38 20.51
CA PHE A 251 -11.90 3.13 19.74
C PHE A 251 -10.56 2.39 19.85
N TYR A 252 -9.44 3.12 20.01
CA TYR A 252 -8.10 2.54 19.97
C TYR A 252 -7.35 2.58 21.28
N LEU A 253 -7.66 3.53 22.17
CA LEU A 253 -6.96 3.70 23.44
C LEU A 253 -7.81 3.30 24.65
N GLY A 254 -9.11 3.04 24.46
CA GLY A 254 -10.02 2.64 25.54
C GLY A 254 -10.23 3.75 26.59
N LEU A 255 -10.05 5.04 26.20
CA LEU A 255 -10.16 6.20 27.05
C LEU A 255 -11.53 6.87 26.90
#